data_d50baa5f5e148d1d064cd2f41d17d398
#
_entry.id   d50baa5f5e148d1d064cd2f41d17d398
#
_cell.length_a   1.000
_cell.length_b   1.000
_cell.length_c   1.000
_cell.angle_alpha   90.00
_cell.angle_beta   90.00
_cell.angle_gamma   90.00
#
_symmetry.space_group_name_H-M   'P 1'
#
loop_
_entity.id
_entity.type
_entity.pdbx_description
1 polymer ?
#
loop_
_entity_poly.entity_id
_entity_poly.type
_entity_poly.pdbx_seq_one_letter_code
_entity_poly.pdbx_strand_id
1 'polypeptide(L)'
;MLLHHIDLKRGVVHIDGKDYTLKDTNWPTLDPKDPYRLSIEEEDLIRKILHSFESSEKMKKHMRCFFRHGGMYQVCNSNLLFHASIPMNPDGTFKSVRILGQDYKGRALLDRVDQLIRTAYFKTGEQEEVEYAHDYIWYLWGGKDSPLFDKSKMATFERAFIEEAETHKEEKGAYYTLREQEEICDRILDEFGVTGMHRHIINGHVPVRSNQGENPIKANGKMLVIDGGFS
;
A
#
# COMPACT_ATOMS: atom_id res chain seq x y z
N MET A 1 15.51 8.92 9.31
CA MET A 1 15.37 7.65 8.56
C MET A 1 15.95 6.52 9.41
N LEU A 2 15.44 5.29 9.28
CA LEU A 2 15.67 4.18 10.23
C LEU A 2 17.15 3.81 10.44
N LEU A 3 17.95 3.77 9.38
CA LEU A 3 19.37 3.36 9.51
C LEU A 3 20.22 4.25 10.42
N HIS A 4 19.84 5.50 10.63
CA HIS A 4 20.52 6.37 11.60
C HIS A 4 20.24 6.01 13.07
N HIS A 5 19.24 5.16 13.32
CA HIS A 5 18.87 4.71 14.65
C HIS A 5 19.47 3.35 15.02
N ILE A 6 20.38 2.82 14.17
CA ILE A 6 21.03 1.53 14.37
C ILE A 6 22.37 1.71 15.06
N ASP A 7 22.58 0.98 16.16
CA ASP A 7 23.85 0.83 16.84
C ASP A 7 24.36 -0.61 16.69
N LEU A 8 25.18 -0.85 15.67
CA LEU A 8 25.73 -2.18 15.39
C LEU A 8 26.67 -2.68 16.50
N LYS A 9 27.32 -1.78 17.29
CA LYS A 9 28.19 -2.19 18.39
C LYS A 9 27.39 -2.74 19.56
N ARG A 10 26.22 -2.16 19.83
CA ARG A 10 25.30 -2.64 20.87
C ARG A 10 24.35 -3.72 20.35
N GLY A 11 24.26 -3.90 19.02
CA GLY A 11 23.34 -4.82 18.39
C GLY A 11 21.87 -4.41 18.54
N VAL A 12 21.58 -3.10 18.49
CA VAL A 12 20.23 -2.58 18.70
C VAL A 12 19.83 -1.55 17.65
N VAL A 13 18.50 -1.40 17.47
CA VAL A 13 17.90 -0.28 16.75
C VAL A 13 16.94 0.47 17.67
N HIS A 14 17.02 1.79 17.66
CA HIS A 14 16.17 2.66 18.46
C HIS A 14 14.91 3.06 17.69
N ILE A 15 13.73 2.65 18.17
CA ILE A 15 12.43 2.97 17.56
C ILE A 15 11.48 3.45 18.66
N ASP A 16 10.86 4.61 18.47
CA ASP A 16 9.86 5.18 19.37
C ASP A 16 10.26 5.22 20.85
N GLY A 17 11.53 5.57 21.11
CA GLY A 17 12.05 5.71 22.47
C GLY A 17 12.47 4.41 23.14
N LYS A 18 12.49 3.29 22.41
CA LYS A 18 12.88 1.96 22.92
C LYS A 18 13.96 1.33 22.03
N ASP A 19 14.91 0.64 22.67
CA ASP A 19 15.92 -0.17 21.97
C ASP A 19 15.37 -1.58 21.71
N TYR A 20 15.55 -2.06 20.48
CA TYR A 20 15.19 -3.41 20.05
C TYR A 20 16.42 -4.17 19.56
N THR A 21 16.47 -5.48 19.80
CA THR A 21 17.61 -6.33 19.48
C THR A 21 17.66 -6.67 18.00
N LEU A 22 18.82 -6.46 17.37
CA LEU A 22 19.05 -6.89 15.99
C LEU A 22 19.39 -8.39 15.95
N LYS A 23 18.77 -9.12 15.03
CA LYS A 23 19.07 -10.53 14.74
C LYS A 23 20.47 -10.74 14.14
N ASP A 24 20.96 -9.74 13.42
CA ASP A 24 22.26 -9.75 12.77
C ASP A 24 22.86 -8.35 12.80
N THR A 25 24.17 -8.29 13.11
CA THR A 25 24.96 -7.07 13.15
C THR A 25 26.12 -7.07 12.15
N ASN A 26 26.22 -8.12 11.32
CA ASN A 26 27.25 -8.24 10.29
C ASN A 26 26.83 -7.52 8.98
N TRP A 27 26.92 -6.20 9.01
CA TRP A 27 26.63 -5.35 7.86
C TRP A 27 27.92 -4.65 7.39
N PRO A 28 28.78 -5.35 6.65
CA PRO A 28 30.15 -4.93 6.40
C PRO A 28 30.29 -3.67 5.55
N THR A 29 29.28 -3.31 4.77
CA THR A 29 29.27 -2.12 3.91
C THR A 29 28.62 -0.91 4.56
N LEU A 30 27.96 -1.08 5.73
CA LEU A 30 27.29 0.01 6.43
C LEU A 30 28.31 0.92 7.13
N ASP A 31 28.42 2.19 6.72
CA ASP A 31 29.13 3.23 7.46
C ASP A 31 28.17 3.88 8.47
N PRO A 32 28.40 3.77 9.80
CA PRO A 32 27.53 4.41 10.79
C PRO A 32 27.46 5.94 10.69
N LYS A 33 28.42 6.60 10.03
CA LYS A 33 28.43 8.05 9.82
C LYS A 33 27.60 8.47 8.61
N ASP A 34 27.52 7.58 7.62
CA ASP A 34 26.73 7.77 6.40
C ASP A 34 26.07 6.44 5.99
N PRO A 35 25.05 6.00 6.74
CA PRO A 35 24.50 4.65 6.62
C PRO A 35 23.73 4.41 5.32
N TYR A 36 23.48 5.44 4.52
CA TYR A 36 22.82 5.35 3.22
C TYR A 36 23.82 5.41 2.05
N ARG A 37 25.11 5.60 2.32
CA ARG A 37 26.14 5.54 1.30
C ARG A 37 26.33 4.10 0.84
N LEU A 38 26.21 3.90 -0.45
CA LEU A 38 26.45 2.61 -1.08
C LEU A 38 27.94 2.41 -1.39
N SER A 39 28.41 1.17 -1.38
CA SER A 39 29.69 0.82 -1.97
C SER A 39 29.63 0.94 -3.51
N ILE A 40 30.79 0.95 -4.16
CA ILE A 40 30.88 1.01 -5.63
C ILE A 40 30.14 -0.19 -6.27
N GLU A 41 30.26 -1.37 -5.68
CA GLU A 41 29.62 -2.60 -6.13
C GLU A 41 28.08 -2.52 -5.97
N GLU A 42 27.62 -1.98 -4.86
CA GLU A 42 26.19 -1.77 -4.58
C GLU A 42 25.60 -0.73 -5.54
N GLU A 43 26.30 0.40 -5.77
CA GLU A 43 25.88 1.41 -6.76
C GLU A 43 25.80 0.82 -8.17
N ASP A 44 26.77 0.01 -8.56
CA ASP A 44 26.79 -0.66 -9.88
C ASP A 44 25.63 -1.67 -10.01
N LEU A 45 25.33 -2.41 -8.95
CA LEU A 45 24.20 -3.33 -8.91
C LEU A 45 22.87 -2.60 -9.05
N ILE A 46 22.65 -1.54 -8.26
CA ILE A 46 21.44 -0.72 -8.33
C ILE A 46 21.26 -0.11 -9.72
N ARG A 47 22.33 0.42 -10.30
CA ARG A 47 22.31 0.98 -11.66
C ARG A 47 21.92 -0.07 -12.71
N LYS A 48 22.45 -1.31 -12.62
CA LYS A 48 22.10 -2.41 -13.52
C LYS A 48 20.64 -2.81 -13.39
N ILE A 49 20.13 -2.88 -12.15
CA ILE A 49 18.72 -3.19 -11.89
C ILE A 49 17.83 -2.09 -12.49
N LEU A 50 18.11 -0.82 -12.20
CA LEU A 50 17.37 0.32 -12.73
C LEU A 50 17.35 0.29 -14.26
N HIS A 51 18.53 0.15 -14.90
CA HIS A 51 18.62 0.06 -16.34
C HIS A 51 17.80 -1.08 -16.93
N SER A 52 17.80 -2.25 -16.29
CA SER A 52 17.02 -3.41 -16.73
C SER A 52 15.51 -3.13 -16.76
N PHE A 53 14.99 -2.38 -15.79
CA PHE A 53 13.59 -1.97 -15.79
C PHE A 53 13.31 -0.87 -16.83
N GLU A 54 14.14 0.16 -16.88
CA GLU A 54 13.95 1.32 -17.78
C GLU A 54 14.11 0.96 -19.26
N SER A 55 15.02 0.04 -19.58
CA SER A 55 15.26 -0.38 -20.98
C SER A 55 14.30 -1.45 -21.49
N SER A 56 13.49 -2.07 -20.60
CA SER A 56 12.59 -3.15 -20.97
C SER A 56 11.39 -2.68 -21.80
N GLU A 57 11.39 -2.90 -23.10
CA GLU A 57 10.25 -2.62 -23.97
C GLU A 57 8.98 -3.43 -23.58
N LYS A 58 9.16 -4.65 -23.07
CA LYS A 58 8.04 -5.44 -22.56
C LYS A 58 7.38 -4.77 -21.35
N MET A 59 8.19 -4.30 -20.40
CA MET A 59 7.69 -3.57 -19.22
C MET A 59 6.94 -2.31 -19.64
N LYS A 60 7.52 -1.49 -20.53
CA LYS A 60 6.88 -0.28 -21.05
C LYS A 60 5.52 -0.57 -21.70
N LYS A 61 5.41 -1.66 -22.49
CA LYS A 61 4.14 -2.07 -23.10
C LYS A 61 3.11 -2.48 -22.06
N HIS A 62 3.53 -3.25 -21.04
CA HIS A 62 2.65 -3.65 -19.95
C HIS A 62 2.15 -2.45 -19.16
N MET A 63 3.03 -1.52 -18.79
CA MET A 63 2.65 -0.31 -18.05
C MET A 63 1.70 0.58 -18.86
N ARG A 64 1.94 0.76 -20.16
CA ARG A 64 1.01 1.49 -21.03
C ARG A 64 -0.38 0.83 -21.08
N CYS A 65 -0.43 -0.50 -21.18
CA CYS A 65 -1.69 -1.26 -21.15
C CYS A 65 -2.40 -1.06 -19.81
N PHE A 66 -1.65 -1.19 -18.71
CA PHE A 66 -2.17 -0.98 -17.36
C PHE A 66 -2.77 0.43 -17.18
N PHE A 67 -2.06 1.48 -17.58
CA PHE A 67 -2.57 2.85 -17.49
C PHE A 67 -3.71 3.16 -18.47
N ARG A 68 -3.82 2.44 -19.58
CA ARG A 68 -4.93 2.62 -20.52
C ARG A 68 -6.24 2.00 -20.02
N HIS A 69 -6.16 0.85 -19.35
CA HIS A 69 -7.31 0.02 -19.01
C HIS A 69 -7.53 -0.15 -17.51
N GLY A 70 -6.54 0.12 -16.68
CA GLY A 70 -6.61 0.04 -15.23
C GLY A 70 -6.91 1.38 -14.57
N GLY A 71 -7.15 1.32 -13.27
CA GLY A 71 -7.38 2.46 -12.39
C GLY A 71 -7.39 2.02 -10.94
N MET A 72 -7.55 2.97 -10.02
CA MET A 72 -7.67 2.67 -8.59
C MET A 72 -8.94 1.88 -8.25
N TYR A 73 -9.97 1.99 -9.08
CA TYR A 73 -11.18 1.19 -9.01
C TYR A 73 -11.82 1.06 -10.40
N GLN A 74 -12.74 0.12 -10.51
CA GLN A 74 -13.56 -0.08 -11.71
C GLN A 74 -15.02 -0.37 -11.30
N VAL A 75 -15.97 0.26 -11.98
CA VAL A 75 -17.39 -0.12 -11.89
C VAL A 75 -17.78 -0.86 -13.15
N CYS A 76 -18.24 -2.09 -13.01
CA CYS A 76 -18.64 -2.94 -14.13
C CYS A 76 -19.80 -3.86 -13.72
N ASN A 77 -20.88 -3.90 -14.50
CA ASN A 77 -22.05 -4.77 -14.26
C ASN A 77 -22.57 -4.70 -12.82
N SER A 78 -22.77 -3.50 -12.29
CA SER A 78 -23.17 -3.24 -10.89
C SER A 78 -22.20 -3.78 -9.84
N ASN A 79 -20.95 -4.07 -10.21
CA ASN A 79 -19.89 -4.40 -9.26
C ASN A 79 -18.89 -3.27 -9.17
N LEU A 80 -18.45 -2.95 -7.93
CA LEU A 80 -17.33 -2.09 -7.64
C LEU A 80 -16.11 -2.96 -7.36
N LEU A 81 -15.07 -2.79 -8.16
CA LEU A 81 -13.81 -3.51 -8.03
C LEU A 81 -12.71 -2.54 -7.58
N PHE A 82 -11.93 -2.89 -6.56
CA PHE A 82 -10.73 -2.17 -6.15
C PHE A 82 -9.75 -3.11 -5.42
N HIS A 83 -8.47 -2.72 -5.32
CA HIS A 83 -7.44 -3.62 -4.83
C HIS A 83 -7.59 -3.96 -3.35
N ALA A 84 -7.44 -2.98 -2.44
CA ALA A 84 -7.27 -3.26 -1.01
C ALA A 84 -8.36 -2.66 -0.14
N SER A 85 -8.42 -1.34 -0.01
CA SER A 85 -9.35 -0.69 0.91
C SER A 85 -9.85 0.66 0.38
N ILE A 86 -10.91 1.13 1.04
CA ILE A 86 -11.33 2.53 1.04
C ILE A 86 -11.15 2.99 2.47
N PRO A 87 -10.18 3.85 2.79
CA PRO A 87 -9.86 4.23 4.16
C PRO A 87 -11.09 4.75 4.92
N MET A 88 -11.33 4.19 6.10
CA MET A 88 -12.48 4.51 6.94
C MET A 88 -12.08 4.80 8.38
N ASN A 89 -12.88 5.63 9.05
CA ASN A 89 -12.83 5.81 10.49
C ASN A 89 -13.57 4.65 11.20
N PRO A 90 -13.29 4.38 12.48
CA PRO A 90 -13.99 3.31 13.23
C PRO A 90 -15.51 3.46 13.31
N ASP A 91 -16.04 4.69 13.15
CA ASP A 91 -17.48 4.98 13.12
C ASP A 91 -18.14 4.69 11.76
N GLY A 92 -17.38 4.16 10.78
CA GLY A 92 -17.86 3.85 9.43
C GLY A 92 -17.97 5.05 8.50
N THR A 93 -17.47 6.23 8.88
CA THR A 93 -17.32 7.35 7.94
C THR A 93 -16.07 7.20 7.10
N PHE A 94 -16.05 7.79 5.89
CA PHE A 94 -14.84 7.79 5.06
C PHE A 94 -13.76 8.67 5.69
N LYS A 95 -12.56 8.11 5.81
CA LYS A 95 -11.40 8.82 6.35
C LYS A 95 -10.90 9.85 5.37
N SER A 96 -10.60 11.05 5.87
CA SER A 96 -9.99 12.12 5.08
C SER A 96 -8.49 11.92 5.02
N VAL A 97 -7.92 11.99 3.82
CA VAL A 97 -6.49 11.94 3.54
C VAL A 97 -6.07 13.25 2.87
N ARG A 98 -5.04 13.89 3.42
CA ARG A 98 -4.55 15.17 2.89
C ARG A 98 -3.53 14.95 1.78
N ILE A 99 -3.78 15.53 0.61
CA ILE A 99 -2.92 15.47 -0.58
C ILE A 99 -2.73 16.89 -1.11
N LEU A 100 -1.47 17.36 -1.21
CA LEU A 100 -1.15 18.72 -1.69
C LEU A 100 -2.02 19.81 -1.05
N GLY A 101 -2.19 19.73 0.28
CA GLY A 101 -2.94 20.72 1.05
C GLY A 101 -4.46 20.59 0.99
N GLN A 102 -5.03 19.69 0.20
CA GLN A 102 -6.48 19.42 0.11
C GLN A 102 -6.83 18.07 0.74
N ASP A 103 -8.04 17.98 1.27
CA ASP A 103 -8.55 16.78 1.92
C ASP A 103 -9.46 15.99 0.96
N TYR A 104 -9.17 14.71 0.80
CA TYR A 104 -9.89 13.78 -0.07
C TYR A 104 -10.38 12.58 0.73
N LYS A 105 -11.56 12.05 0.40
CA LYS A 105 -12.14 10.85 1.03
C LYS A 105 -12.98 10.07 0.04
N GLY A 106 -13.24 8.81 0.34
CA GLY A 106 -14.09 7.94 -0.48
C GLY A 106 -13.64 7.88 -1.93
N ARG A 107 -14.57 8.05 -2.86
CA ARG A 107 -14.30 8.06 -4.31
C ARG A 107 -13.31 9.14 -4.72
N ALA A 108 -13.47 10.37 -4.20
CA ALA A 108 -12.59 11.49 -4.55
C ALA A 108 -11.12 11.22 -4.18
N LEU A 109 -10.87 10.46 -3.09
CA LEU A 109 -9.53 10.02 -2.74
C LEU A 109 -8.94 9.09 -3.80
N LEU A 110 -9.70 8.08 -4.24
CA LEU A 110 -9.22 7.13 -5.24
C LEU A 110 -9.00 7.82 -6.59
N ASP A 111 -9.89 8.73 -6.99
CA ASP A 111 -9.75 9.53 -8.21
C ASP A 111 -8.47 10.39 -8.16
N ARG A 112 -8.18 11.04 -7.02
CA ARG A 112 -6.96 11.86 -6.85
C ARG A 112 -5.69 11.00 -6.86
N VAL A 113 -5.72 9.85 -6.22
CA VAL A 113 -4.60 8.90 -6.22
C VAL A 113 -4.31 8.39 -7.64
N ASP A 114 -5.34 8.04 -8.43
CA ASP A 114 -5.16 7.63 -9.82
C ASP A 114 -4.51 8.74 -10.66
N GLN A 115 -4.93 10.00 -10.46
CA GLN A 115 -4.30 11.16 -11.12
C GLN A 115 -2.82 11.29 -10.74
N LEU A 116 -2.46 11.18 -9.46
CA LEU A 116 -1.06 11.26 -9.02
C LEU A 116 -0.19 10.15 -9.62
N ILE A 117 -0.69 8.92 -9.64
CA ILE A 117 0.02 7.79 -10.26
C ILE A 117 0.30 8.08 -11.74
N ARG A 118 -0.68 8.65 -12.47
CA ARG A 118 -0.51 9.04 -13.87
C ARG A 118 0.44 10.22 -14.04
N THR A 119 0.33 11.23 -13.18
CA THR A 119 1.26 12.38 -13.14
C THR A 119 2.70 11.91 -12.98
N ALA A 120 2.97 11.03 -12.03
CA ALA A 120 4.31 10.47 -11.82
C ALA A 120 4.83 9.68 -13.03
N TYR A 121 4.00 8.80 -13.59
CA TYR A 121 4.44 7.93 -14.70
C TYR A 121 4.66 8.69 -16.00
N PHE A 122 3.72 9.57 -16.36
CA PHE A 122 3.79 10.34 -17.62
C PHE A 122 4.58 11.65 -17.48
N LYS A 123 4.97 12.02 -16.25
CA LYS A 123 5.67 13.28 -15.92
C LYS A 123 4.91 14.50 -16.45
N THR A 124 3.59 14.51 -16.25
CA THR A 124 2.69 15.58 -16.69
C THR A 124 2.39 16.51 -15.52
N GLY A 125 2.52 17.82 -15.72
CA GLY A 125 2.28 18.84 -14.69
C GLY A 125 3.53 19.63 -14.33
N GLU A 126 3.41 20.45 -13.30
CA GLU A 126 4.53 21.21 -12.75
C GLU A 126 5.54 20.29 -12.05
N GLN A 127 6.81 20.68 -12.04
CA GLN A 127 7.90 19.85 -11.47
C GLN A 127 7.63 19.43 -10.02
N GLU A 128 7.14 20.35 -9.20
CA GLU A 128 6.83 20.09 -7.78
C GLU A 128 5.73 19.03 -7.64
N GLU A 129 4.68 19.07 -8.48
CA GLU A 129 3.62 18.05 -8.46
C GLU A 129 4.13 16.68 -8.91
N VAL A 130 5.03 16.64 -9.89
CA VAL A 130 5.64 15.38 -10.36
C VAL A 130 6.52 14.76 -9.28
N GLU A 131 7.34 15.56 -8.59
CA GLU A 131 8.16 15.10 -7.47
C GLU A 131 7.30 14.58 -6.32
N TYR A 132 6.29 15.34 -5.91
CA TYR A 132 5.32 14.89 -4.91
C TYR A 132 4.64 13.58 -5.32
N ALA A 133 4.24 13.45 -6.59
CA ALA A 133 3.58 12.25 -7.10
C ALA A 133 4.50 11.01 -7.06
N HIS A 134 5.81 11.16 -7.32
CA HIS A 134 6.79 10.09 -7.15
C HIS A 134 6.90 9.65 -5.69
N ASP A 135 7.01 10.59 -4.75
CA ASP A 135 7.07 10.28 -3.32
C ASP A 135 5.76 9.65 -2.84
N TYR A 136 4.63 10.11 -3.37
CA TYR A 136 3.32 9.56 -3.03
C TYR A 136 3.13 8.12 -3.51
N ILE A 137 3.68 7.72 -4.67
CA ILE A 137 3.69 6.31 -5.12
C ILE A 137 4.45 5.45 -4.12
N TRP A 138 5.58 5.92 -3.62
CA TRP A 138 6.32 5.22 -2.56
C TRP A 138 5.48 5.09 -1.28
N TYR A 139 4.80 6.16 -0.88
CA TYR A 139 3.87 6.13 0.25
C TYR A 139 2.74 5.12 0.05
N LEU A 140 2.17 5.01 -1.16
CA LEU A 140 1.09 4.06 -1.45
C LEU A 140 1.46 2.61 -1.20
N TRP A 141 2.74 2.25 -1.34
CA TRP A 141 3.23 0.89 -1.13
C TRP A 141 3.07 0.39 0.30
N GLY A 142 3.28 1.21 1.30
CA GLY A 142 3.27 0.77 2.70
C GLY A 142 2.83 1.82 3.71
N GLY A 143 2.29 2.95 3.24
CA GLY A 143 1.85 4.06 4.09
C GLY A 143 0.55 3.75 4.82
N LYS A 144 0.45 4.28 6.03
CA LYS A 144 -0.79 4.24 6.81
C LYS A 144 -1.90 4.97 6.04
N ASP A 145 -3.12 4.40 6.06
CA ASP A 145 -4.29 4.94 5.37
C ASP A 145 -4.16 4.97 3.82
N SER A 146 -3.14 4.29 3.26
CA SER A 146 -3.05 4.11 1.82
C SER A 146 -4.17 3.20 1.31
N PRO A 147 -4.93 3.57 0.27
CA PRO A 147 -5.96 2.71 -0.29
C PRO A 147 -5.43 1.41 -0.92
N LEU A 148 -4.10 1.30 -1.13
CA LEU A 148 -3.47 0.08 -1.63
C LEU A 148 -2.90 -0.81 -0.51
N PHE A 149 -2.87 -0.34 0.74
CA PHE A 149 -2.26 -1.07 1.85
C PHE A 149 -3.12 -1.05 3.12
N ASP A 150 -3.45 0.13 3.64
CA ASP A 150 -4.32 0.41 4.78
C ASP A 150 -4.00 -0.42 6.03
N LYS A 151 -2.73 -0.38 6.44
CA LYS A 151 -2.25 -0.91 7.72
C LYS A 151 -1.42 0.14 8.43
N SER A 152 -1.20 -0.04 9.72
CA SER A 152 -0.45 0.91 10.57
C SER A 152 0.99 1.13 10.12
N LYS A 153 1.63 0.09 9.59
CA LYS A 153 2.99 0.08 9.04
C LYS A 153 3.22 -1.16 8.18
N MET A 154 4.30 -1.14 7.39
CA MET A 154 4.84 -2.31 6.73
C MET A 154 6.05 -2.81 7.53
N ALA A 155 5.88 -3.90 8.28
CA ALA A 155 6.89 -4.43 9.21
C ALA A 155 7.93 -5.33 8.50
N THR A 156 8.42 -4.94 7.32
CA THR A 156 9.36 -5.74 6.54
C THR A 156 10.73 -5.76 7.19
N PHE A 157 11.25 -4.58 7.57
CA PHE A 157 12.53 -4.45 8.25
C PHE A 157 12.49 -5.15 9.62
N GLU A 158 11.45 -4.90 10.41
CA GLU A 158 11.30 -5.45 11.74
C GLU A 158 11.28 -6.98 11.70
N ARG A 159 10.53 -7.59 10.77
CA ARG A 159 10.48 -9.05 10.61
C ARG A 159 11.82 -9.65 10.18
N ALA A 160 12.56 -8.95 9.33
CA ALA A 160 13.84 -9.42 8.84
C ALA A 160 14.96 -9.30 9.90
N PHE A 161 15.01 -8.17 10.61
CA PHE A 161 16.18 -7.77 11.36
C PHE A 161 16.00 -7.59 12.88
N ILE A 162 14.77 -7.58 13.40
CA ILE A 162 14.49 -7.37 14.84
C ILE A 162 13.97 -8.67 15.47
N GLU A 163 14.47 -9.01 16.67
CA GLU A 163 14.06 -10.22 17.39
C GLU A 163 12.65 -10.11 17.99
N GLU A 164 12.32 -8.95 18.56
CA GLU A 164 11.09 -8.74 19.31
C GLU A 164 9.84 -8.78 18.44
N ALA A 165 9.05 -9.84 18.58
CA ALA A 165 7.87 -10.11 17.77
C ALA A 165 6.79 -9.01 17.87
N GLU A 166 6.79 -8.21 18.93
CA GLU A 166 5.85 -7.07 19.07
C GLU A 166 6.05 -6.03 17.95
N THR A 167 7.29 -5.87 17.43
CA THR A 167 7.59 -4.95 16.34
C THR A 167 7.07 -5.43 14.99
N HIS A 168 6.81 -6.74 14.86
CA HIS A 168 6.35 -7.37 13.62
C HIS A 168 4.84 -7.19 13.38
N LYS A 169 4.10 -6.66 14.38
CA LYS A 169 2.65 -6.52 14.28
C LYS A 169 2.27 -5.38 13.36
N GLU A 170 1.38 -5.69 12.43
CA GLU A 170 0.71 -4.72 11.54
C GLU A 170 -0.77 -4.67 11.90
N GLU A 171 -1.27 -3.49 12.26
CA GLU A 171 -2.69 -3.28 12.55
C GLU A 171 -3.40 -2.88 11.26
N LYS A 172 -4.48 -3.57 10.94
CA LYS A 172 -5.31 -3.29 9.77
C LYS A 172 -6.14 -2.03 9.99
N GLY A 173 -6.40 -1.26 8.94
CA GLY A 173 -7.32 -0.15 8.95
C GLY A 173 -8.76 -0.58 9.28
N ALA A 174 -9.58 0.37 9.73
CA ALA A 174 -10.96 0.10 10.16
C ALA A 174 -11.81 -0.55 9.05
N TYR A 175 -11.55 -0.25 7.79
CA TYR A 175 -12.22 -0.84 6.65
C TYR A 175 -12.27 -2.38 6.73
N TYR A 176 -11.16 -3.04 7.09
CA TYR A 176 -11.08 -4.51 7.10
C TYR A 176 -12.00 -5.19 8.14
N THR A 177 -12.41 -4.46 9.17
CA THR A 177 -13.41 -4.93 10.13
C THR A 177 -14.82 -4.52 9.70
N LEU A 178 -14.96 -3.28 9.24
CA LEU A 178 -16.25 -2.69 8.88
C LEU A 178 -16.88 -3.32 7.63
N ARG A 179 -16.06 -3.82 6.71
CA ARG A 179 -16.51 -4.47 5.47
C ARG A 179 -17.35 -5.74 5.67
N GLU A 180 -17.40 -6.28 6.88
CA GLU A 180 -18.30 -7.39 7.24
C GLU A 180 -19.76 -6.94 7.40
N GLN A 181 -20.02 -5.65 7.46
CA GLN A 181 -21.34 -5.06 7.67
C GLN A 181 -21.97 -4.65 6.34
N GLU A 182 -23.22 -5.08 6.11
CA GLU A 182 -23.97 -4.80 4.86
C GLU A 182 -24.15 -3.31 4.62
N GLU A 183 -24.49 -2.54 5.68
CA GLU A 183 -24.70 -1.08 5.63
C GLU A 183 -23.44 -0.33 5.19
N ILE A 184 -22.26 -0.82 5.60
CA ILE A 184 -20.98 -0.23 5.18
C ILE A 184 -20.72 -0.52 3.70
N CYS A 185 -20.98 -1.74 3.25
CA CYS A 185 -20.87 -2.08 1.83
C CYS A 185 -21.83 -1.23 0.98
N ASP A 186 -23.08 -1.06 1.41
CA ASP A 186 -24.04 -0.21 0.72
C ASP A 186 -23.61 1.25 0.67
N ARG A 187 -23.09 1.80 1.79
CA ARG A 187 -22.52 3.16 1.84
C ARG A 187 -21.37 3.36 0.85
N ILE A 188 -20.48 2.37 0.73
CA ILE A 188 -19.39 2.39 -0.23
C ILE A 188 -19.94 2.36 -1.67
N LEU A 189 -20.89 1.46 -1.97
CA LEU A 189 -21.49 1.36 -3.28
C LEU A 189 -22.21 2.65 -3.68
N ASP A 190 -22.92 3.30 -2.76
CA ASP A 190 -23.59 4.59 -2.97
C ASP A 190 -22.58 5.71 -3.27
N GLU A 191 -21.46 5.78 -2.52
CA GLU A 191 -20.38 6.76 -2.74
C GLU A 191 -19.79 6.66 -4.15
N PHE A 192 -19.69 5.44 -4.69
CA PHE A 192 -19.19 5.19 -6.04
C PHE A 192 -20.27 5.23 -7.12
N GLY A 193 -21.52 5.53 -6.75
CA GLY A 193 -22.65 5.62 -7.69
C GLY A 193 -23.06 4.29 -8.28
N VAL A 194 -22.75 3.18 -7.61
CA VAL A 194 -23.17 1.85 -8.06
C VAL A 194 -24.62 1.62 -7.67
N THR A 195 -25.50 1.45 -8.65
CA THR A 195 -26.95 1.28 -8.47
C THR A 195 -27.41 -0.13 -8.83
N GLY A 196 -28.64 -0.49 -8.45
CA GLY A 196 -29.28 -1.77 -8.74
C GLY A 196 -29.44 -2.67 -7.52
N MET A 197 -30.34 -3.66 -7.62
CA MET A 197 -30.61 -4.61 -6.52
C MET A 197 -29.47 -5.60 -6.29
N HIS A 198 -28.75 -5.96 -7.33
CA HIS A 198 -27.65 -6.95 -7.29
C HIS A 198 -26.31 -6.23 -7.49
N ARG A 199 -25.96 -5.36 -6.54
CA ARG A 199 -24.70 -4.62 -6.53
C ARG A 199 -23.75 -5.21 -5.50
N HIS A 200 -22.47 -5.35 -5.88
CA HIS A 200 -21.48 -6.00 -5.04
C HIS A 200 -20.14 -5.24 -5.05
N ILE A 201 -19.35 -5.48 -4.01
CA ILE A 201 -17.95 -5.10 -3.93
C ILE A 201 -17.10 -6.34 -4.20
N ILE A 202 -16.08 -6.20 -5.03
CA ILE A 202 -15.06 -7.23 -5.27
C ILE A 202 -13.70 -6.62 -4.95
N ASN A 203 -13.01 -7.16 -3.93
CA ASN A 203 -11.68 -6.68 -3.56
C ASN A 203 -10.73 -7.83 -3.19
N GLY A 204 -9.45 -7.48 -2.95
CA GLY A 204 -8.39 -8.43 -2.63
C GLY A 204 -7.47 -7.94 -1.51
N HIS A 205 -6.15 -8.04 -1.74
CA HIS A 205 -5.04 -7.60 -0.88
C HIS A 205 -4.86 -8.40 0.42
N VAL A 206 -5.92 -8.76 1.12
CA VAL A 206 -5.83 -9.57 2.34
C VAL A 206 -6.36 -10.96 2.02
N PRO A 207 -5.48 -11.98 1.95
CA PRO A 207 -5.86 -13.33 1.59
C PRO A 207 -6.94 -13.90 2.52
N VAL A 208 -7.89 -14.61 1.91
CA VAL A 208 -8.89 -15.38 2.64
C VAL A 208 -8.26 -16.68 3.14
N ARG A 209 -8.33 -16.93 4.43
CA ARG A 209 -7.81 -18.16 5.05
C ARG A 209 -8.83 -19.30 4.95
N SER A 210 -9.12 -19.73 3.71
CA SER A 210 -10.10 -20.80 3.46
C SER A 210 -9.78 -22.09 4.18
N ASN A 211 -8.50 -22.41 4.37
CA ASN A 211 -8.03 -23.55 5.17
C ASN A 211 -8.33 -23.42 6.68
N GLN A 212 -8.67 -22.23 7.16
CA GLN A 212 -9.10 -21.94 8.53
C GLN A 212 -10.63 -21.70 8.62
N GLY A 213 -11.37 -21.97 7.54
CA GLY A 213 -12.83 -21.82 7.48
C GLY A 213 -13.30 -20.38 7.23
N GLU A 214 -12.41 -19.47 6.84
CA GLU A 214 -12.82 -18.10 6.48
C GLU A 214 -13.62 -18.12 5.16
N ASN A 215 -14.80 -17.46 5.17
CA ASN A 215 -15.64 -17.33 3.98
C ASN A 215 -15.22 -16.12 3.14
N PRO A 216 -14.95 -16.27 1.83
CA PRO A 216 -14.67 -15.16 0.92
C PRO A 216 -15.88 -14.24 0.69
N ILE A 217 -17.09 -14.74 0.92
CA ILE A 217 -18.34 -13.97 0.80
C ILE A 217 -18.61 -13.30 2.14
N LYS A 218 -18.66 -11.96 2.13
CA LYS A 218 -18.84 -11.11 3.31
C LYS A 218 -20.14 -10.29 3.20
N ALA A 219 -20.55 -9.70 4.31
CA ALA A 219 -21.68 -8.77 4.38
C ALA A 219 -22.94 -9.31 3.65
N ASN A 220 -23.39 -10.51 4.02
CA ASN A 220 -24.58 -11.18 3.42
C ASN A 220 -24.56 -11.24 1.88
N GLY A 221 -23.38 -11.45 1.29
CA GLY A 221 -23.22 -11.50 -0.16
C GLY A 221 -22.92 -10.16 -0.84
N LYS A 222 -22.90 -9.06 -0.13
CA LYS A 222 -22.57 -7.73 -0.69
C LYS A 222 -21.12 -7.59 -1.12
N MET A 223 -20.22 -8.40 -0.54
CA MET A 223 -18.80 -8.35 -0.84
C MET A 223 -18.21 -9.73 -1.11
N LEU A 224 -17.35 -9.80 -2.11
CA LEU A 224 -16.52 -10.95 -2.43
C LEU A 224 -15.03 -10.57 -2.33
N VAL A 225 -14.28 -11.28 -1.49
CA VAL A 225 -12.83 -11.14 -1.39
C VAL A 225 -12.17 -12.21 -2.26
N ILE A 226 -11.45 -11.78 -3.31
CA ILE A 226 -10.88 -12.68 -4.33
C ILE A 226 -9.39 -12.97 -4.14
N ASP A 227 -8.79 -12.46 -3.06
CA ASP A 227 -7.41 -12.74 -2.70
C ASP A 227 -7.35 -14.00 -1.83
N GLY A 228 -7.20 -15.11 -2.48
CA GLY A 228 -6.99 -16.40 -1.87
C GLY A 228 -6.06 -17.21 -2.76
N GLY A 229 -5.17 -17.99 -2.19
CA GLY A 229 -4.31 -18.85 -2.99
C GLY A 229 -5.16 -19.77 -3.88
N PHE A 230 -4.90 -19.75 -5.17
CA PHE A 230 -5.40 -20.76 -6.11
C PHE A 230 -4.60 -22.06 -5.97
N SER A 231 -4.31 -22.45 -4.75
CA SER A 231 -3.59 -23.70 -4.43
C SER A 231 -4.53 -24.72 -3.83
#